data_7343146400edf1875f70520f1d094e8c
#
_entry.id   7343146400edf1875f70520f1d094e8c
#
_cell.length_a   1.000
_cell.length_b   1.000
_cell.length_c   1.000
_cell.angle_alpha   90.00
_cell.angle_beta   90.00
_cell.angle_gamma   90.00
#
_symmetry.space_group_name_H-M   'P 1'
#
loop_
_entity.id
_entity.type
_entity.pdbx_description
1 polymer ?
#
loop_
_entity_poly.entity_id
_entity_poly.type
_entity_poly.pdbx_seq_one_letter_code
_entity_poly.pdbx_strand_id
1 'polypeptide(L)'
;MIKRHENMTETVKVNMRGGDGQAVVTDILNKGEYKGHARLLGTILLEPGCSIGAHVHENEEEVFYVIEGTATYNDNGKTEILHKGDSCICLGGETHSIANRTENENLTVFAVFLTF
;
A
#
# COMPACT_ATOMS: atom_id res chain seq x y z
N MET A 1 22.06 -10.81 0.18
CA MET A 1 22.10 -9.50 0.88
C MET A 1 21.04 -9.47 1.95
N ILE A 2 21.36 -8.91 3.10
CA ILE A 2 20.40 -8.76 4.22
C ILE A 2 20.17 -7.28 4.44
N LYS A 3 18.92 -6.88 4.59
CA LYS A 3 18.54 -5.51 4.89
C LYS A 3 17.89 -5.47 6.28
N ARG A 4 18.58 -4.85 7.24
CA ARG A 4 18.03 -4.69 8.59
C ARG A 4 17.00 -3.58 8.62
N HIS A 5 16.01 -3.68 9.51
CA HIS A 5 14.92 -2.71 9.61
C HIS A 5 15.43 -1.26 9.76
N GLU A 6 16.46 -1.05 10.59
CA GLU A 6 17.01 0.29 10.82
C GLU A 6 17.62 0.93 9.57
N ASN A 7 17.88 0.14 8.54
CA ASN A 7 18.44 0.64 7.26
C ASN A 7 17.41 0.77 6.17
N MET A 8 16.13 0.52 6.46
CA MET A 8 15.05 0.69 5.49
C MET A 8 14.67 2.15 5.39
N THR A 9 14.25 2.57 4.21
CA THR A 9 13.85 3.95 3.96
C THR A 9 12.36 4.13 4.26
N GLU A 10 12.06 5.05 5.19
CA GLU A 10 10.70 5.39 5.55
C GLU A 10 10.34 6.77 5.00
N THR A 11 9.21 6.90 4.35
CA THR A 11 8.72 8.15 3.78
C THR A 11 7.28 8.39 4.24
N VAL A 12 7.03 9.59 4.78
CA VAL A 12 5.69 10.01 5.16
C VAL A 12 5.07 10.78 4.01
N LYS A 13 3.91 10.31 3.53
CA LYS A 13 3.19 10.95 2.42
C LYS A 13 1.86 11.50 2.92
N VAL A 14 1.78 12.83 3.03
CA VAL A 14 0.58 13.51 3.52
C VAL A 14 -0.43 13.65 2.39
N ASN A 15 -1.70 13.32 2.70
CA ASN A 15 -2.83 13.39 1.77
C ASN A 15 -2.54 12.68 0.42
N MET A 16 -1.94 11.51 0.51
CA MET A 16 -1.53 10.74 -0.67
C MET A 16 -2.71 10.47 -1.60
N ARG A 17 -2.57 10.87 -2.86
CA ARG A 17 -3.63 10.75 -3.89
C ARG A 17 -4.96 11.41 -3.47
N GLY A 18 -4.90 12.47 -2.66
CA GLY A 18 -6.08 13.15 -2.14
C GLY A 18 -6.76 12.44 -0.97
N GLY A 19 -6.09 11.48 -0.37
CA GLY A 19 -6.59 10.79 0.82
C GLY A 19 -6.47 11.63 2.08
N ASP A 20 -6.93 11.05 3.19
CA ASP A 20 -6.95 11.69 4.50
C ASP A 20 -5.71 11.32 5.30
N GLY A 21 -5.19 12.27 6.10
CA GLY A 21 -4.07 12.05 6.98
C GLY A 21 -2.79 11.72 6.23
N GLN A 22 -2.11 10.68 6.65
CA GLN A 22 -0.82 10.33 6.05
C GLN A 22 -0.67 8.82 5.88
N ALA A 23 0.14 8.45 4.90
CA ALA A 23 0.60 7.08 4.69
C ALA A 23 2.10 7.04 5.00
N VAL A 24 2.53 6.07 5.80
CA VAL A 24 3.94 5.86 6.09
C VAL A 24 4.42 4.69 5.23
N VAL A 25 5.22 4.99 4.23
CA VAL A 25 5.70 4.00 3.26
C VAL A 25 7.13 3.62 3.64
N THR A 26 7.34 2.34 3.90
CA THR A 26 8.67 1.81 4.20
C THR A 26 9.13 0.93 3.05
N ASP A 27 10.22 1.33 2.39
CA ASP A 27 10.86 0.49 1.39
C ASP A 27 11.67 -0.59 2.09
N ILE A 28 11.20 -1.83 2.06
CA ILE A 28 11.94 -2.96 2.66
C ILE A 28 13.17 -3.29 1.83
N LEU A 29 13.06 -3.10 0.52
CA LEU A 29 14.18 -3.09 -0.41
C LEU A 29 14.01 -1.89 -1.31
N ASN A 30 15.06 -1.14 -1.52
CA ASN A 30 15.03 0.02 -2.40
C ASN A 30 15.24 -0.40 -3.86
N LYS A 31 14.68 0.39 -4.77
CA LYS A 31 14.93 0.20 -6.20
C LYS A 31 16.44 0.25 -6.45
N GLY A 32 16.94 -0.73 -7.20
CA GLY A 32 18.37 -0.91 -7.43
C GLY A 32 19.00 -2.00 -6.58
N GLU A 33 18.35 -2.39 -5.48
CA GLU A 33 18.79 -3.50 -4.66
C GLU A 33 18.28 -4.85 -5.17
N TYR A 34 17.34 -4.83 -6.10
CA TYR A 34 16.82 -6.00 -6.79
C TYR A 34 16.80 -5.75 -8.29
N LYS A 35 16.79 -6.83 -9.08
CA LYS A 35 16.82 -6.76 -10.55
C LYS A 35 15.46 -7.06 -11.18
N GLY A 36 14.50 -7.56 -10.42
CA GLY A 36 13.17 -7.85 -10.91
C GLY A 36 12.41 -6.58 -11.30
N HIS A 37 11.34 -6.75 -12.04
CA HIS A 37 10.53 -5.63 -12.54
C HIS A 37 9.51 -5.20 -11.49
N ALA A 38 9.96 -4.37 -10.56
CA ALA A 38 9.13 -3.75 -9.54
C ALA A 38 9.64 -2.34 -9.28
N ARG A 39 8.76 -1.44 -8.81
CA ARG A 39 9.21 -0.10 -8.40
C ARG A 39 8.96 0.18 -6.93
N LEU A 40 8.20 -0.65 -6.25
CA LEU A 40 8.03 -0.61 -4.80
C LEU A 40 7.96 -2.03 -4.27
N LEU A 41 8.74 -2.29 -3.23
CA LEU A 41 8.65 -3.48 -2.39
C LEU A 41 8.69 -2.96 -0.97
N GLY A 42 7.56 -2.89 -0.31
CA GLY A 42 7.53 -2.26 0.99
C GLY A 42 6.27 -2.49 1.78
N THR A 43 6.16 -1.76 2.87
CA THR A 43 4.96 -1.74 3.69
C THR A 43 4.36 -0.34 3.69
N ILE A 44 3.06 -0.28 3.87
CA ILE A 44 2.34 0.98 4.03
C ILE A 44 1.58 0.90 5.33
N LEU A 45 1.80 1.88 6.21
CA LEU A 45 1.09 2.03 7.47
C LEU A 45 0.07 3.15 7.33
N LEU A 46 -1.19 2.84 7.64
CA LEU A 46 -2.26 3.81 7.75
C LEU A 46 -2.81 3.75 9.18
N GLU A 47 -2.57 4.81 9.95
CA GLU A 47 -3.15 4.95 11.28
C GLU A 47 -4.67 5.19 11.18
N PRO A 48 -5.43 5.08 12.29
CA PRO A 48 -6.87 5.31 12.24
C PRO A 48 -7.25 6.61 11.54
N GLY A 49 -8.20 6.53 10.62
CA GLY A 49 -8.68 7.68 9.87
C GLY A 49 -7.86 8.06 8.65
N CYS A 50 -6.72 7.41 8.42
CA CYS A 50 -5.86 7.71 7.27
C CYS A 50 -6.25 6.90 6.05
N SER A 51 -5.98 7.45 4.87
CA SER A 51 -6.33 6.79 3.61
C SER A 51 -5.43 7.23 2.47
N ILE A 52 -5.39 6.39 1.43
CA ILE A 52 -4.81 6.72 0.13
C ILE A 52 -6.00 6.86 -0.82
N GLY A 53 -6.12 8.02 -1.46
CA GLY A 53 -7.25 8.33 -2.32
C GLY A 53 -7.30 7.52 -3.60
N ALA A 54 -8.43 7.58 -4.27
CA ALA A 54 -8.66 6.84 -5.52
C ALA A 54 -7.71 7.28 -6.62
N HIS A 55 -7.10 6.33 -7.31
CA HIS A 55 -6.17 6.58 -8.39
C HIS A 55 -6.10 5.38 -9.34
N VAL A 56 -5.62 5.64 -10.55
CA VAL A 56 -5.45 4.64 -11.61
C VAL A 56 -3.98 4.25 -11.68
N HIS A 57 -3.71 2.95 -11.84
CA HIS A 57 -2.37 2.46 -12.15
C HIS A 57 -2.27 2.19 -13.65
N GLU A 58 -1.23 2.76 -14.28
CA GLU A 58 -0.97 2.56 -15.70
C GLU A 58 0.40 1.91 -15.89
N ASN A 59 0.46 0.88 -16.73
CA ASN A 59 1.67 0.12 -17.03
C ASN A 59 2.32 -0.52 -15.81
N GLU A 60 1.53 -0.76 -14.77
CA GLU A 60 1.96 -1.43 -13.55
C GLU A 60 0.75 -2.05 -12.86
N GLU A 61 1.02 -2.95 -11.93
CA GLU A 61 0.01 -3.59 -11.11
C GLU A 61 0.42 -3.40 -9.66
N GLU A 62 -0.54 -3.16 -8.77
CA GLU A 62 -0.26 -3.05 -7.34
C GLU A 62 -0.92 -4.18 -6.58
N VAL A 63 -0.12 -4.89 -5.78
CA VAL A 63 -0.59 -5.94 -4.88
C VAL A 63 -0.52 -5.42 -3.47
N PHE A 64 -1.59 -5.62 -2.69
CA PHE A 64 -1.59 -5.44 -1.24
C PHE A 64 -1.83 -6.78 -0.57
N TYR A 65 -1.12 -6.99 0.52
CA TYR A 65 -1.38 -8.09 1.44
C TYR A 65 -1.52 -7.50 2.85
N VAL A 66 -2.67 -7.73 3.50
CA VAL A 66 -2.94 -7.15 4.81
C VAL A 66 -2.17 -7.92 5.89
N ILE A 67 -1.19 -7.26 6.49
CA ILE A 67 -0.35 -7.83 7.56
C ILE A 67 -1.04 -7.64 8.92
N GLU A 68 -1.67 -6.47 9.13
CA GLU A 68 -2.28 -6.10 10.40
C GLU A 68 -3.44 -5.15 10.14
N GLY A 69 -4.50 -5.30 10.93
CA GLY A 69 -5.64 -4.39 10.88
C GLY A 69 -6.70 -4.77 9.87
N THR A 70 -7.58 -3.81 9.61
CA THR A 70 -8.75 -4.00 8.72
C THR A 70 -8.77 -2.84 7.72
N ALA A 71 -8.86 -3.18 6.46
CA ALA A 71 -8.86 -2.20 5.37
C ALA A 71 -10.25 -2.03 4.78
N THR A 72 -10.62 -0.79 4.51
CA THR A 72 -11.74 -0.46 3.63
C THR A 72 -11.14 -0.21 2.26
N TYR A 73 -11.38 -1.11 1.33
CA TYR A 73 -10.76 -1.10 0.01
C TYR A 73 -11.81 -0.85 -1.06
N ASN A 74 -11.52 0.06 -1.97
CA ASN A 74 -12.38 0.29 -3.13
C ASN A 74 -11.73 -0.35 -4.35
N ASP A 75 -12.43 -1.33 -4.91
CA ASP A 75 -11.99 -2.09 -6.07
C ASP A 75 -12.85 -1.70 -7.27
N ASN A 76 -12.33 -0.79 -8.09
CA ASN A 76 -13.03 -0.31 -9.30
C ASN A 76 -14.45 0.20 -9.01
N GLY A 77 -14.62 0.93 -7.90
CA GLY A 77 -15.89 1.50 -7.49
C GLY A 77 -16.70 0.66 -6.52
N LYS A 78 -16.26 -0.57 -6.23
CA LYS A 78 -16.93 -1.45 -5.27
C LYS A 78 -16.15 -1.49 -3.97
N THR A 79 -16.78 -1.11 -2.87
CA THR A 79 -16.16 -1.13 -1.55
C THR A 79 -16.23 -2.52 -0.92
N GLU A 80 -15.08 -3.00 -0.46
CA GLU A 80 -14.92 -4.27 0.22
C GLU A 80 -14.11 -4.08 1.50
N ILE A 81 -14.32 -4.94 2.46
CA ILE A 81 -13.52 -4.97 3.69
C ILE A 81 -12.51 -6.10 3.58
N LEU A 82 -11.24 -5.76 3.79
CA LEU A 82 -10.15 -6.73 3.80
C LEU A 82 -9.65 -6.90 5.24
N HIS A 83 -9.42 -8.16 5.61
CA HIS A 83 -8.93 -8.53 6.92
C HIS A 83 -7.49 -9.04 6.84
N LYS A 84 -6.84 -9.15 7.98
CA LYS A 84 -5.51 -9.73 8.08
C LYS A 84 -5.43 -11.05 7.30
N GLY A 85 -4.44 -11.16 6.43
CA GLY A 85 -4.25 -12.34 5.58
C GLY A 85 -4.89 -12.25 4.21
N ASP A 86 -5.73 -11.24 3.96
CA ASP A 86 -6.34 -11.04 2.65
C ASP A 86 -5.39 -10.29 1.72
N SER A 87 -5.50 -10.55 0.43
CA SER A 87 -4.76 -9.85 -0.60
C SER A 87 -5.69 -9.28 -1.65
N CYS A 88 -5.20 -8.27 -2.35
CA CYS A 88 -5.89 -7.73 -3.52
C CYS A 88 -4.86 -7.28 -4.56
N ILE A 89 -5.32 -7.11 -5.78
CA ILE A 89 -4.50 -6.61 -6.88
C ILE A 89 -5.30 -5.58 -7.67
N CYS A 90 -4.63 -4.48 -8.01
CA CYS A 90 -5.14 -3.47 -8.92
C CYS A 90 -4.33 -3.58 -10.20
N LEU A 91 -4.96 -4.07 -11.27
CA LEU A 91 -4.31 -4.25 -12.55
C LEU A 91 -4.15 -2.91 -13.29
N GLY A 92 -3.32 -2.91 -14.32
CA GLY A 92 -3.15 -1.72 -15.15
C GLY A 92 -4.48 -1.25 -15.74
N GLY A 93 -4.76 0.05 -15.62
CA GLY A 93 -6.01 0.66 -16.07
C GLY A 93 -7.14 0.61 -15.08
N GLU A 94 -6.99 -0.13 -13.98
CA GLU A 94 -7.99 -0.19 -12.92
C GLU A 94 -7.80 0.92 -11.89
N THR A 95 -8.86 1.21 -11.15
CA THR A 95 -8.87 2.25 -10.11
C THR A 95 -9.08 1.61 -8.74
N HIS A 96 -8.32 2.06 -7.75
CA HIS A 96 -8.52 1.62 -6.37
C HIS A 96 -8.23 2.72 -5.35
N SER A 97 -8.65 2.47 -4.12
CA SER A 97 -8.29 3.26 -2.95
C SER A 97 -8.28 2.35 -1.73
N ILE A 98 -7.59 2.77 -0.68
CA ILE A 98 -7.52 2.03 0.57
C ILE A 98 -7.58 2.99 1.75
N ALA A 99 -8.31 2.61 2.79
CA ALA A 99 -8.50 3.43 3.97
C ALA A 99 -8.50 2.60 5.24
N ASN A 100 -8.04 3.22 6.32
CA ASN A 100 -8.25 2.69 7.66
C ASN A 100 -9.42 3.45 8.29
N ARG A 101 -10.60 2.84 8.31
CA ARG A 101 -11.83 3.41 8.89
C ARG A 101 -12.07 2.94 10.32
N THR A 102 -11.11 2.24 10.92
CA THR A 102 -11.20 1.83 12.32
C THR A 102 -10.80 2.99 13.24
N GLU A 103 -11.18 2.90 14.51
CA GLU A 103 -10.87 3.94 15.49
C GLU A 103 -9.60 3.65 16.29
N ASN A 104 -9.24 2.38 16.44
CA ASN A 104 -8.20 1.97 17.38
C ASN A 104 -7.13 1.04 16.82
N GLU A 105 -7.22 0.66 15.56
CA GLU A 105 -6.26 -0.27 14.96
C GLU A 105 -5.41 0.42 13.90
N ASN A 106 -4.14 0.09 13.84
CA ASN A 106 -3.31 0.46 12.70
C ASN A 106 -3.56 -0.55 11.57
N LEU A 107 -3.51 -0.08 10.35
CA LEU A 107 -3.56 -0.91 9.16
C LEU A 107 -2.17 -0.92 8.53
N THR A 108 -1.60 -2.11 8.40
CA THR A 108 -0.33 -2.30 7.72
C THR A 108 -0.53 -3.28 6.58
N VAL A 109 -0.14 -2.88 5.39
CA VAL A 109 -0.16 -3.76 4.22
C VAL A 109 1.25 -3.90 3.65
N PHE A 110 1.56 -5.09 3.13
CA PHE A 110 2.71 -5.28 2.26
C PHE A 110 2.27 -4.84 0.87
N ALA A 111 3.08 -4.02 0.21
CA ALA A 111 2.76 -3.43 -1.08
C ALA A 111 3.85 -3.71 -2.10
N VAL A 112 3.44 -4.15 -3.27
CA VAL A 112 4.35 -4.40 -4.40
C VAL A 112 3.77 -3.75 -5.64
N PHE A 113 4.57 -2.91 -6.31
CA PHE A 113 4.26 -2.45 -7.66
C PHE A 113 5.05 -3.31 -8.65
N LEU A 114 4.33 -4.14 -9.39
CA LEU A 114 4.92 -4.93 -10.47
C LEU A 114 4.91 -4.10 -11.75
N THR A 115 6.06 -4.05 -12.42
CA THR A 115 6.21 -3.32 -13.70
C THR A 115 6.53 -4.30 -14.81
N PHE A 116 6.33 -3.90 -16.06
CA PHE A 116 6.52 -4.77 -17.21
C PHE A 116 7.72 -4.36 -18.05
#